data_3037d61f9d5e4853bc73b39fbd1ab09c
#
_entry.id   3037d61f9d5e4853bc73b39fbd1ab09c
#
_cell.length_a   1.000
_cell.length_b   1.000
_cell.length_c   1.000
_cell.angle_alpha   90.00
_cell.angle_beta   90.00
_cell.angle_gamma   90.00
#
_symmetry.space_group_name_H-M   'P 1'
#
loop_
_entity.id
_entity.type
_entity.pdbx_description
1 polymer ?
#
loop_
_entity_poly.entity_id
_entity_poly.type
_entity_poly.pdbx_seq_one_letter_code
_entity_poly.pdbx_strand_id
1 'polypeptide(L)'
;MANLVGESNIHLSSPVASIRDTETGVTVTTTTGKNFVAKKCIISLPSTLYQDLNISPPLPAAAREIANSTRLGHYNKAIVCYDTPWWRDLGYNGFLMSYKGPVIVARDTSVDEKRFYALTCFVNGDEGARWGEMYPHERRRVVLEQLAGIYGVGLDAPVYQPIEFFDQIWKHETYSKGALAPITALGDYTKPDSPYGRSVGNLHFVGTEFSKEWKGYMEGALWSGEQGAKEVADALLASKASTLAVN
;
A
#
# COMPACT_ATOMS: atom_id res chain seq x y z
N MET A 1 -14.61 2.07 11.77
CA MET A 1 -13.48 1.53 12.54
C MET A 1 -12.96 2.52 13.59
N ALA A 2 -12.64 3.78 13.26
CA ALA A 2 -12.10 4.74 14.23
C ALA A 2 -12.95 4.85 15.51
N ASN A 3 -14.28 4.93 15.40
CA ASN A 3 -15.18 4.97 16.55
C ASN A 3 -15.09 3.71 17.45
N LEU A 4 -14.79 2.54 16.88
CA LEU A 4 -14.63 1.30 17.65
C LEU A 4 -13.29 1.24 18.38
N VAL A 5 -12.25 1.78 17.79
CA VAL A 5 -10.92 1.89 18.41
C VAL A 5 -10.90 2.98 19.49
N GLY A 6 -11.72 4.00 19.33
CA GLY A 6 -11.70 5.25 20.08
C GLY A 6 -10.70 6.24 19.47
N GLU A 7 -11.16 7.39 19.06
CA GLU A 7 -10.32 8.40 18.37
C GLU A 7 -9.12 8.86 19.21
N SER A 8 -9.24 8.89 20.52
CA SER A 8 -8.13 9.21 21.45
C SER A 8 -6.97 8.22 21.41
N ASN A 9 -7.22 7.01 20.91
CA ASN A 9 -6.20 5.96 20.75
C ASN A 9 -5.53 5.99 19.36
N ILE A 10 -5.96 6.91 18.48
CA ILE A 10 -5.39 7.08 17.15
C ILE A 10 -4.50 8.30 17.13
N HIS A 11 -3.22 8.11 16.89
CA HIS A 11 -2.22 9.17 16.87
C HIS A 11 -1.78 9.45 15.43
N LEU A 12 -2.43 10.41 14.78
CA LEU A 12 -2.04 10.91 13.46
C LEU A 12 -0.76 11.75 13.54
N SER A 13 -0.11 11.98 12.40
CA SER A 13 1.13 12.77 12.28
C SER A 13 2.22 12.32 13.25
N SER A 14 2.30 11.01 13.50
CA SER A 14 3.20 10.40 14.47
C SER A 14 4.07 9.31 13.81
N PRO A 15 4.93 9.68 12.84
CA PRO A 15 5.79 8.70 12.18
C PRO A 15 6.70 8.01 13.20
N VAL A 16 6.83 6.69 13.09
CA VAL A 16 7.68 5.89 13.96
C VAL A 16 9.14 5.99 13.50
N ALA A 17 10.03 6.31 14.40
CA ALA A 17 11.49 6.36 14.17
C ALA A 17 12.19 5.10 14.67
N SER A 18 11.77 4.56 15.81
CA SER A 18 12.39 3.36 16.38
C SER A 18 11.42 2.49 17.17
N ILE A 19 11.74 1.21 17.22
CA ILE A 19 11.04 0.19 18.01
C ILE A 19 12.10 -0.54 18.84
N ARG A 20 11.94 -0.52 20.15
CA ARG A 20 12.78 -1.30 21.07
C ARG A 20 11.94 -2.41 21.69
N ASP A 21 12.33 -3.65 21.42
CA ASP A 21 11.75 -4.85 22.02
C ASP A 21 12.62 -5.32 23.18
N THR A 22 12.00 -5.64 24.30
CA THR A 22 12.65 -6.16 25.53
C THR A 22 11.84 -7.32 26.07
N GLU A 23 12.39 -8.04 27.03
CA GLU A 23 11.65 -9.14 27.71
C GLU A 23 10.34 -8.69 28.35
N THR A 24 10.26 -7.42 28.77
CA THR A 24 9.09 -6.87 29.50
C THR A 24 8.09 -6.18 28.60
N GLY A 25 8.41 -5.94 27.32
CA GLY A 25 7.52 -5.27 26.36
C GLY A 25 8.26 -4.43 25.33
N VAL A 26 7.49 -3.61 24.63
CA VAL A 26 7.95 -2.82 23.49
C VAL A 26 7.82 -1.34 23.76
N THR A 27 8.83 -0.58 23.39
CA THR A 27 8.79 0.90 23.33
C THR A 27 8.86 1.33 21.89
N VAL A 28 7.85 2.07 21.42
CA VAL A 28 7.79 2.69 20.10
C VAL A 28 8.04 4.18 20.25
N THR A 29 9.06 4.70 19.56
CA THR A 29 9.43 6.13 19.60
C THR A 29 9.14 6.77 18.25
N THR A 30 8.44 7.90 18.25
CA THR A 30 8.14 8.69 17.05
C THR A 30 9.33 9.61 16.68
N THR A 31 9.29 10.16 15.48
CA THR A 31 10.27 11.17 15.02
C THR A 31 10.27 12.45 15.87
N THR A 32 9.18 12.73 16.58
CA THR A 32 9.07 13.86 17.51
C THR A 32 9.54 13.52 18.94
N GLY A 33 10.02 12.30 19.18
CA GLY A 33 10.50 11.84 20.49
C GLY A 33 9.40 11.35 21.43
N LYS A 34 8.12 11.29 21.01
CA LYS A 34 7.05 10.72 21.82
C LYS A 34 7.21 9.21 21.91
N ASN A 35 7.04 8.65 23.12
CA ASN A 35 7.15 7.23 23.40
C ASN A 35 5.78 6.61 23.68
N PHE A 36 5.58 5.41 23.14
CA PHE A 36 4.46 4.53 23.45
C PHE A 36 5.03 3.23 24.00
N VAL A 37 4.53 2.78 25.14
CA VAL A 37 4.97 1.54 25.78
C VAL A 37 3.82 0.54 25.81
N ALA A 38 4.08 -0.69 25.39
CA ALA A 38 3.10 -1.76 25.33
C ALA A 38 3.74 -3.13 25.61
N LYS A 39 2.95 -4.13 25.94
CA LYS A 39 3.42 -5.51 26.09
C LYS A 39 3.76 -6.18 24.76
N LYS A 40 2.99 -5.87 23.73
CA LYS A 40 3.13 -6.40 22.37
C LYS A 40 2.94 -5.26 21.36
N CYS A 41 3.54 -5.40 20.19
CA CYS A 41 3.41 -4.44 19.09
C CYS A 41 3.02 -5.19 17.81
N ILE A 42 1.98 -4.71 17.14
CA ILE A 42 1.61 -5.17 15.81
C ILE A 42 2.15 -4.16 14.79
N ILE A 43 2.96 -4.64 13.84
CA ILE A 43 3.54 -3.85 12.75
C ILE A 43 2.74 -4.17 11.49
N SER A 44 2.00 -3.18 10.98
CA SER A 44 1.17 -3.28 9.77
C SER A 44 1.77 -2.57 8.55
N LEU A 45 3.06 -2.27 8.61
CA LEU A 45 3.79 -1.67 7.50
C LEU A 45 4.17 -2.73 6.46
N PRO A 46 4.26 -2.38 5.17
CA PRO A 46 4.90 -3.24 4.18
C PRO A 46 6.33 -3.57 4.57
N SER A 47 6.74 -4.82 4.37
CA SER A 47 8.10 -5.30 4.75
C SER A 47 9.22 -4.49 4.09
N THR A 48 8.97 -3.92 2.92
CA THR A 48 9.89 -3.00 2.23
C THR A 48 10.26 -1.75 3.01
N LEU A 49 9.48 -1.38 4.03
CA LEU A 49 9.72 -0.21 4.89
C LEU A 49 10.44 -0.57 6.19
N TYR A 50 10.70 -1.84 6.47
CA TYR A 50 11.40 -2.22 7.72
C TYR A 50 12.81 -1.68 7.81
N GLN A 51 13.45 -1.42 6.66
CA GLN A 51 14.78 -0.80 6.58
C GLN A 51 14.80 0.65 7.07
N ASP A 52 13.64 1.33 7.07
CA ASP A 52 13.52 2.72 7.52
C ASP A 52 13.31 2.81 9.04
N LEU A 53 13.08 1.68 9.70
CA LEU A 53 12.84 1.60 11.14
C LEU A 53 14.10 1.14 11.89
N ASN A 54 14.46 1.86 12.93
CA ASN A 54 15.48 1.40 13.87
C ASN A 54 14.85 0.40 14.85
N ILE A 55 14.92 -0.90 14.52
CA ILE A 55 14.41 -1.99 15.38
C ILE A 55 15.55 -2.55 16.23
N SER A 56 15.39 -2.56 17.54
CA SER A 56 16.39 -3.06 18.50
C SER A 56 15.74 -4.06 19.49
N PRO A 57 16.29 -5.27 19.65
CA PRO A 57 17.37 -5.85 18.83
C PRO A 57 16.97 -5.97 17.37
N PRO A 58 17.92 -6.01 16.44
CA PRO A 58 17.61 -6.12 15.02
C PRO A 58 16.87 -7.43 14.73
N LEU A 59 15.95 -7.41 13.76
CA LEU A 59 15.26 -8.61 13.30
C LEU A 59 16.26 -9.69 12.89
N PRO A 60 15.91 -10.98 12.99
CA PRO A 60 16.75 -12.08 12.56
C PRO A 60 17.29 -11.87 11.13
N ALA A 61 18.51 -12.28 10.86
CA ALA A 61 19.18 -12.06 9.57
C ALA A 61 18.32 -12.51 8.39
N ALA A 62 17.73 -13.71 8.47
CA ALA A 62 16.89 -14.24 7.42
C ALA A 62 15.62 -13.38 7.16
N ALA A 63 15.00 -12.80 8.21
CA ALA A 63 13.86 -11.90 8.05
C ALA A 63 14.28 -10.58 7.37
N ARG A 64 15.46 -10.06 7.72
CA ARG A 64 16.02 -8.86 7.08
C ARG A 64 16.40 -9.10 5.62
N GLU A 65 16.95 -10.26 5.29
CA GLU A 65 17.29 -10.64 3.92
C GLU A 65 16.02 -10.67 3.04
N ILE A 66 14.93 -11.27 3.54
CA ILE A 66 13.65 -11.30 2.81
C ILE A 66 13.09 -9.86 2.66
N ALA A 67 13.07 -9.06 3.72
CA ALA A 67 12.63 -7.68 3.64
C ALA A 67 13.46 -6.86 2.62
N ASN A 68 14.78 -7.08 2.60
CA ASN A 68 15.70 -6.41 1.67
C ASN A 68 15.52 -6.87 0.21
N SER A 69 15.13 -8.11 -0.03
CA SER A 69 14.87 -8.65 -1.37
C SER A 69 13.47 -8.28 -1.88
N THR A 70 12.55 -7.93 -0.97
CA THR A 70 11.17 -7.58 -1.30
C THR A 70 11.10 -6.23 -2.00
N ARG A 71 10.23 -6.11 -2.98
CA ARG A 71 10.04 -4.89 -3.79
C ARG A 71 8.57 -4.52 -3.90
N LEU A 72 8.31 -3.22 -3.91
CA LEU A 72 7.05 -2.65 -4.37
C LEU A 72 7.21 -2.17 -5.81
N GLY A 73 6.20 -2.41 -6.62
CA GLY A 73 6.22 -2.04 -8.04
C GLY A 73 5.90 -0.56 -8.28
N HIS A 74 6.01 -0.17 -9.53
CA HIS A 74 5.45 1.06 -10.06
C HIS A 74 4.00 0.77 -10.48
N TYR A 75 3.05 1.21 -9.67
CA TYR A 75 1.62 1.03 -9.90
C TYR A 75 0.91 2.37 -9.76
N ASN A 76 1.16 3.25 -10.72
CA ASN A 76 0.70 4.63 -10.67
C ASN A 76 -0.72 4.76 -11.23
N LYS A 77 -1.37 5.85 -10.88
CA LYS A 77 -2.71 6.19 -11.38
C LYS A 77 -2.73 7.61 -11.92
N ALA A 78 -3.49 7.80 -13.00
CA ALA A 78 -3.99 9.10 -13.40
C ALA A 78 -5.51 9.04 -13.43
N ILE A 79 -6.18 10.02 -12.82
CA ILE A 79 -7.64 10.16 -12.86
C ILE A 79 -7.93 11.42 -13.66
N VAL A 80 -8.60 11.24 -14.80
CA VAL A 80 -8.91 12.32 -15.73
C VAL A 80 -10.40 12.62 -15.63
N CYS A 81 -10.74 13.79 -15.12
CA CYS A 81 -12.11 14.21 -14.85
C CYS A 81 -12.64 15.13 -15.96
N TYR A 82 -13.90 14.97 -16.32
CA TYR A 82 -14.55 15.69 -17.40
C TYR A 82 -15.95 16.20 -16.98
N ASP A 83 -16.45 17.21 -17.68
CA ASP A 83 -17.82 17.72 -17.50
C ASP A 83 -18.88 16.74 -18.03
N THR A 84 -18.52 15.92 -19.03
CA THR A 84 -19.39 14.92 -19.64
C THR A 84 -18.65 13.63 -19.88
N PRO A 85 -19.36 12.49 -19.88
CA PRO A 85 -18.76 11.19 -20.21
C PRO A 85 -18.66 11.00 -21.73
N TRP A 86 -17.94 11.86 -22.43
CA TRP A 86 -17.85 11.97 -23.89
C TRP A 86 -17.51 10.65 -24.58
N TRP A 87 -16.80 9.73 -23.92
CA TRP A 87 -16.51 8.39 -24.46
C TRP A 87 -17.77 7.54 -24.62
N ARG A 88 -18.81 7.79 -23.81
CA ARG A 88 -20.08 7.09 -23.90
C ARG A 88 -20.88 7.54 -25.12
N ASP A 89 -20.78 8.80 -25.51
CA ASP A 89 -21.40 9.35 -26.72
C ASP A 89 -20.78 8.74 -28.00
N LEU A 90 -19.53 8.28 -27.91
CA LEU A 90 -18.84 7.54 -28.96
C LEU A 90 -19.17 6.02 -28.92
N GLY A 91 -20.01 5.55 -28.02
CA GLY A 91 -20.40 4.16 -27.86
C GLY A 91 -19.45 3.30 -27.03
N TYR A 92 -18.52 3.92 -26.28
CA TYR A 92 -17.58 3.19 -25.44
C TYR A 92 -18.01 3.18 -23.98
N ASN A 93 -17.69 2.08 -23.26
CA ASN A 93 -17.95 1.92 -21.83
C ASN A 93 -16.81 2.45 -20.94
N GLY A 94 -15.80 3.09 -21.52
CA GLY A 94 -14.64 3.62 -20.78
C GLY A 94 -13.61 2.58 -20.32
N PHE A 95 -13.81 1.29 -20.61
CA PHE A 95 -12.77 0.29 -20.41
C PHE A 95 -11.85 0.22 -21.62
N LEU A 96 -10.55 0.26 -21.36
CA LEU A 96 -9.54 0.03 -22.38
C LEU A 96 -8.36 -0.78 -21.81
N MET A 97 -7.67 -1.50 -22.68
CA MET A 97 -6.36 -2.08 -22.46
C MET A 97 -5.43 -1.71 -23.60
N SER A 98 -4.18 -1.38 -23.29
CA SER A 98 -3.19 -1.02 -24.30
C SER A 98 -1.83 -1.59 -23.96
N TYR A 99 -1.11 -2.04 -24.97
CA TYR A 99 0.30 -2.43 -24.90
C TYR A 99 1.22 -1.33 -25.44
N LYS A 100 0.67 -0.16 -25.80
CA LYS A 100 1.42 1.00 -26.31
C LYS A 100 1.10 2.22 -25.44
N GLY A 101 2.12 2.98 -25.09
CA GLY A 101 2.01 4.16 -24.25
C GLY A 101 1.94 3.83 -22.75
N PRO A 102 1.87 4.86 -21.89
CA PRO A 102 1.96 4.70 -20.43
C PRO A 102 0.73 4.03 -19.80
N VAL A 103 -0.47 4.28 -20.32
CA VAL A 103 -1.71 3.72 -19.77
C VAL A 103 -1.90 2.29 -20.27
N ILE A 104 -1.83 1.31 -19.37
CA ILE A 104 -2.05 -0.10 -19.72
C ILE A 104 -3.50 -0.52 -19.59
N VAL A 105 -4.24 0.09 -18.66
CA VAL A 105 -5.69 -0.13 -18.45
C VAL A 105 -6.31 1.19 -18.05
N ALA A 106 -7.49 1.50 -18.57
CA ALA A 106 -8.35 2.52 -18.00
C ALA A 106 -9.77 1.99 -17.79
N ARG A 107 -10.48 2.64 -16.87
CA ARG A 107 -11.87 2.33 -16.55
C ARG A 107 -12.66 3.61 -16.33
N ASP A 108 -13.91 3.59 -16.75
CA ASP A 108 -14.90 4.56 -16.34
C ASP A 108 -15.17 4.38 -14.83
N THR A 109 -14.92 5.42 -14.06
CA THR A 109 -15.16 5.48 -12.62
C THR A 109 -16.09 6.62 -12.27
N SER A 110 -16.98 6.97 -13.19
CA SER A 110 -17.98 8.00 -13.01
C SER A 110 -19.00 7.65 -11.94
N VAL A 111 -19.58 8.69 -11.35
CA VAL A 111 -20.72 8.61 -10.43
C VAL A 111 -21.81 9.50 -10.98
N ASP A 112 -22.71 8.92 -11.77
CA ASP A 112 -23.71 9.64 -12.57
C ASP A 112 -24.65 10.52 -11.70
N GLU A 113 -25.04 10.01 -10.53
CA GLU A 113 -25.93 10.72 -9.59
C GLU A 113 -25.27 12.01 -9.07
N LYS A 114 -23.94 12.08 -9.09
CA LYS A 114 -23.16 13.25 -8.68
C LYS A 114 -22.66 14.09 -9.86
N ARG A 115 -22.98 13.70 -11.08
CA ARG A 115 -22.41 14.28 -12.32
C ARG A 115 -20.88 14.33 -12.29
N PHE A 116 -20.28 13.31 -11.71
CA PHE A 116 -18.84 13.15 -11.67
C PHE A 116 -18.44 12.13 -12.73
N TYR A 117 -17.69 12.57 -13.75
CA TYR A 117 -17.29 11.74 -14.87
C TYR A 117 -15.77 11.64 -14.92
N ALA A 118 -15.25 10.43 -14.84
CA ALA A 118 -13.81 10.22 -14.80
C ALA A 118 -13.38 8.92 -15.46
N LEU A 119 -12.22 8.97 -16.10
CA LEU A 119 -11.45 7.81 -16.52
C LEU A 119 -10.28 7.61 -15.53
N THR A 120 -10.26 6.48 -14.84
CA THR A 120 -9.12 6.07 -14.02
C THR A 120 -8.17 5.24 -14.87
N CYS A 121 -6.97 5.79 -15.09
CA CYS A 121 -5.90 5.22 -15.88
C CYS A 121 -4.84 4.60 -14.98
N PHE A 122 -4.43 3.36 -15.27
CA PHE A 122 -3.35 2.67 -14.59
C PHE A 122 -2.08 2.71 -15.44
N VAL A 123 -1.00 3.22 -14.82
CA VAL A 123 0.30 3.42 -15.46
C VAL A 123 1.34 2.63 -14.67
N ASN A 124 1.62 1.40 -15.11
CA ASN A 124 2.31 0.40 -14.30
C ASN A 124 3.59 -0.12 -14.96
N GLY A 125 4.39 -0.84 -14.17
CA GLY A 125 5.62 -1.51 -14.63
C GLY A 125 6.68 -0.53 -15.10
N ASP A 126 7.44 -0.90 -16.13
CA ASP A 126 8.54 -0.09 -16.66
C ASP A 126 8.05 1.22 -17.28
N GLU A 127 6.89 1.19 -17.95
CA GLU A 127 6.25 2.42 -18.43
C GLU A 127 5.83 3.33 -17.27
N GLY A 128 5.32 2.73 -16.19
CA GLY A 128 5.00 3.44 -14.95
C GLY A 128 6.23 4.08 -14.30
N ALA A 129 7.38 3.41 -14.34
CA ALA A 129 8.65 3.97 -13.87
C ALA A 129 9.05 5.20 -14.70
N ARG A 130 9.09 5.06 -16.02
CA ARG A 130 9.43 6.16 -16.93
C ARG A 130 8.47 7.35 -16.80
N TRP A 131 7.18 7.07 -16.74
CA TRP A 131 6.15 8.10 -16.60
C TRP A 131 6.28 8.84 -15.26
N GLY A 132 6.60 8.12 -14.17
CA GLY A 132 6.79 8.70 -12.85
C GLY A 132 7.90 9.76 -12.79
N GLU A 133 8.95 9.62 -13.61
CA GLU A 133 10.08 10.56 -13.69
C GLU A 133 9.81 11.78 -14.57
N MET A 134 8.70 11.81 -15.33
CA MET A 134 8.34 12.95 -16.18
C MET A 134 7.85 14.13 -15.33
N TYR A 135 7.95 15.34 -15.87
CA TYR A 135 7.30 16.51 -15.28
C TYR A 135 5.77 16.37 -15.30
N PRO A 136 5.03 16.97 -14.33
CA PRO A 136 3.58 16.83 -14.24
C PRO A 136 2.82 17.15 -15.54
N HIS A 137 3.23 18.21 -16.25
CA HIS A 137 2.61 18.59 -17.52
C HIS A 137 2.85 17.57 -18.64
N GLU A 138 4.01 16.91 -18.66
CA GLU A 138 4.32 15.85 -19.62
C GLU A 138 3.53 14.59 -19.31
N ARG A 139 3.44 14.21 -18.03
CA ARG A 139 2.61 13.07 -17.58
C ARG A 139 1.17 13.22 -18.04
N ARG A 140 0.59 14.41 -17.84
CA ARG A 140 -0.75 14.75 -18.32
C ARG A 140 -0.84 14.63 -19.84
N ARG A 141 0.07 15.27 -20.57
CA ARG A 141 0.08 15.30 -22.03
C ARG A 141 0.06 13.89 -22.62
N VAL A 142 1.00 13.02 -22.23
CA VAL A 142 1.12 11.68 -22.82
C VAL A 142 -0.08 10.78 -22.52
N VAL A 143 -0.74 10.95 -21.37
CA VAL A 143 -1.98 10.23 -21.05
C VAL A 143 -3.12 10.69 -21.95
N LEU A 144 -3.31 12.02 -22.13
CA LEU A 144 -4.38 12.55 -22.97
C LEU A 144 -4.16 12.20 -24.45
N GLU A 145 -2.93 12.30 -24.95
CA GLU A 145 -2.56 11.88 -26.32
C GLU A 145 -2.83 10.39 -26.55
N GLN A 146 -2.51 9.52 -25.59
CA GLN A 146 -2.80 8.11 -25.70
C GLN A 146 -4.31 7.82 -25.71
N LEU A 147 -5.08 8.45 -24.82
CA LEU A 147 -6.54 8.34 -24.80
C LEU A 147 -7.14 8.80 -26.12
N ALA A 148 -6.71 9.97 -26.63
CA ALA A 148 -7.17 10.48 -27.93
C ALA A 148 -6.90 9.48 -29.08
N GLY A 149 -5.70 8.92 -29.12
CA GLY A 149 -5.32 7.93 -30.13
C GLY A 149 -6.14 6.63 -30.05
N ILE A 150 -6.45 6.17 -28.84
CA ILE A 150 -7.24 4.94 -28.63
C ILE A 150 -8.71 5.17 -29.03
N TYR A 151 -9.28 6.30 -28.64
CA TYR A 151 -10.67 6.63 -28.98
C TYR A 151 -10.82 7.17 -30.43
N GLY A 152 -9.72 7.40 -31.16
CA GLY A 152 -9.71 7.87 -32.53
C GLY A 152 -10.23 9.29 -32.69
N VAL A 153 -9.96 10.18 -31.74
CA VAL A 153 -10.46 11.56 -31.71
C VAL A 153 -9.37 12.58 -32.00
N GLY A 154 -9.75 13.70 -32.60
CA GLY A 154 -8.83 14.79 -32.97
C GLY A 154 -8.48 15.75 -31.82
N LEU A 155 -7.66 16.76 -32.11
CA LEU A 155 -7.13 17.73 -31.15
C LEU A 155 -8.22 18.60 -30.50
N ASP A 156 -9.35 18.81 -31.16
CA ASP A 156 -10.47 19.61 -30.65
C ASP A 156 -11.43 18.81 -29.76
N ALA A 157 -11.14 17.52 -29.56
CA ALA A 157 -12.03 16.64 -28.80
C ALA A 157 -11.98 16.90 -27.28
N PRO A 158 -13.06 16.60 -26.55
CA PRO A 158 -13.16 16.79 -25.11
C PRO A 158 -12.07 16.11 -24.30
N VAL A 159 -11.42 15.08 -24.84
CA VAL A 159 -10.30 14.39 -24.19
C VAL A 159 -9.19 15.34 -23.76
N TYR A 160 -8.94 16.41 -24.53
CA TYR A 160 -7.90 17.42 -24.25
C TYR A 160 -8.36 18.53 -23.30
N GLN A 161 -9.62 18.53 -22.90
CA GLN A 161 -10.24 19.56 -22.06
C GLN A 161 -10.76 18.97 -20.71
N PRO A 162 -9.93 18.19 -19.98
CA PRO A 162 -10.36 17.72 -18.67
C PRO A 162 -10.49 18.90 -17.70
N ILE A 163 -11.55 18.88 -16.88
CA ILE A 163 -11.74 19.85 -15.81
C ILE A 163 -10.70 19.68 -14.70
N GLU A 164 -10.23 18.42 -14.51
CA GLU A 164 -9.20 18.12 -13.51
C GLU A 164 -8.40 16.90 -13.94
N PHE A 165 -7.14 16.86 -13.51
CA PHE A 165 -6.23 15.73 -13.75
C PHE A 165 -5.44 15.47 -12.48
N PHE A 166 -5.71 14.33 -11.84
CA PHE A 166 -4.98 13.87 -10.68
C PHE A 166 -3.99 12.78 -11.09
N ASP A 167 -2.76 12.85 -10.61
CA ASP A 167 -1.82 11.75 -10.73
C ASP A 167 -1.21 11.39 -9.37
N GLN A 168 -0.89 10.11 -9.20
CA GLN A 168 -0.25 9.61 -7.99
C GLN A 168 0.90 8.69 -8.36
N ILE A 169 2.09 9.09 -7.95
CA ILE A 169 3.32 8.32 -8.09
C ILE A 169 3.66 7.70 -6.72
N TRP A 170 3.16 6.50 -6.49
CA TRP A 170 3.31 5.83 -5.19
C TRP A 170 4.77 5.59 -4.79
N LYS A 171 5.67 5.51 -5.76
CA LYS A 171 7.11 5.34 -5.52
C LYS A 171 7.74 6.54 -4.80
N HIS A 172 7.16 7.74 -4.98
CA HIS A 172 7.64 8.98 -4.36
C HIS A 172 7.02 9.22 -2.98
N GLU A 173 6.03 8.42 -2.58
CA GLU A 173 5.40 8.55 -1.27
C GLU A 173 6.30 7.99 -0.16
N THR A 174 6.64 8.82 0.81
CA THR A 174 7.58 8.52 1.89
C THR A 174 7.22 7.24 2.66
N TYR A 175 5.92 7.02 2.91
CA TYR A 175 5.41 5.94 3.73
C TYR A 175 4.80 4.77 2.94
N SER A 176 4.94 4.79 1.62
CA SER A 176 4.51 3.69 0.73
C SER A 176 5.67 3.16 -0.10
N LYS A 177 6.44 4.06 -0.74
CA LYS A 177 7.60 3.76 -1.60
C LYS A 177 7.28 2.79 -2.73
N GLY A 178 6.04 2.82 -3.22
CA GLY A 178 5.55 1.98 -4.32
C GLY A 178 4.17 1.38 -4.05
N ALA A 179 3.73 0.56 -4.96
CA ALA A 179 2.47 -0.19 -4.94
C ALA A 179 2.57 -1.40 -5.92
N LEU A 180 1.66 -2.36 -5.91
CA LEU A 180 0.42 -2.51 -5.15
C LEU A 180 0.67 -3.22 -3.81
N ALA A 181 1.29 -4.39 -3.84
CA ALA A 181 1.67 -5.22 -2.70
C ALA A 181 3.15 -5.60 -2.81
N PRO A 182 3.83 -5.84 -1.69
CA PRO A 182 5.21 -6.31 -1.69
C PRO A 182 5.34 -7.64 -2.40
N ILE A 183 6.37 -7.76 -3.24
CA ILE A 183 6.72 -8.97 -3.99
C ILE A 183 8.09 -9.42 -3.49
N THR A 184 8.15 -10.61 -2.91
CA THR A 184 9.38 -11.25 -2.46
C THR A 184 10.09 -11.95 -3.63
N ALA A 185 11.36 -12.27 -3.45
CA ALA A 185 12.09 -13.12 -4.38
C ALA A 185 11.45 -14.51 -4.48
N LEU A 186 11.68 -15.18 -5.62
CA LEU A 186 11.15 -16.53 -5.85
C LEU A 186 11.66 -17.51 -4.78
N GLY A 187 10.75 -18.28 -4.21
CA GLY A 187 11.05 -19.29 -3.21
C GLY A 187 11.06 -18.80 -1.76
N ASP A 188 11.09 -17.50 -1.48
CA ASP A 188 11.14 -16.98 -0.10
C ASP A 188 9.92 -17.37 0.75
N TYR A 189 8.75 -17.50 0.14
CA TYR A 189 7.55 -17.98 0.81
C TYR A 189 7.52 -19.47 1.07
N THR A 190 8.15 -20.25 0.20
CA THR A 190 8.04 -21.70 0.18
C THR A 190 9.15 -22.39 0.94
N LYS A 191 10.14 -21.65 1.45
CA LYS A 191 11.17 -22.20 2.34
C LYS A 191 10.51 -22.70 3.61
N PRO A 192 10.77 -23.95 4.06
CA PRO A 192 10.11 -24.55 5.22
C PRO A 192 10.22 -23.72 6.49
N ASP A 193 11.36 -23.05 6.69
CA ASP A 193 11.66 -22.21 7.84
C ASP A 193 11.63 -20.72 7.54
N SER A 194 10.88 -20.30 6.51
CA SER A 194 10.80 -18.89 6.16
C SER A 194 10.32 -18.07 7.37
N PRO A 195 11.08 -17.06 7.80
CA PRO A 195 10.67 -16.16 8.89
C PRO A 195 9.66 -15.10 8.44
N TYR A 196 9.22 -15.16 7.18
CA TYR A 196 8.36 -14.14 6.60
C TYR A 196 6.99 -14.11 7.28
N GLY A 197 6.65 -12.97 7.90
CA GLY A 197 5.41 -12.79 8.64
C GLY A 197 5.35 -13.49 9.99
N ARG A 198 6.41 -14.14 10.45
CA ARG A 198 6.45 -14.72 11.79
C ARG A 198 6.76 -13.65 12.84
N SER A 199 6.15 -13.78 14.01
CA SER A 199 6.45 -12.93 15.16
C SER A 199 7.90 -13.10 15.63
N VAL A 200 8.48 -12.02 16.13
CA VAL A 200 9.84 -11.97 16.70
C VAL A 200 9.75 -11.26 18.05
N GLY A 201 10.00 -12.00 19.13
CA GLY A 201 9.86 -11.46 20.49
C GLY A 201 8.45 -10.96 20.78
N ASN A 202 8.30 -9.67 21.01
CA ASN A 202 7.01 -9.03 21.22
C ASN A 202 6.47 -8.29 19.97
N LEU A 203 7.11 -8.48 18.82
CA LEU A 203 6.73 -7.89 17.55
C LEU A 203 5.94 -8.88 16.70
N HIS A 204 4.79 -8.49 16.22
CA HIS A 204 3.89 -9.26 15.38
C HIS A 204 3.68 -8.52 14.06
N PHE A 205 3.68 -9.24 12.94
CA PHE A 205 3.64 -8.64 11.61
C PHE A 205 2.33 -8.98 10.92
N VAL A 206 1.61 -7.97 10.46
CA VAL A 206 0.36 -8.11 9.72
C VAL A 206 0.37 -7.24 8.48
N GLY A 207 -0.46 -7.59 7.52
CA GLY A 207 -0.59 -6.89 6.26
C GLY A 207 -1.04 -7.87 5.18
N THR A 208 -1.55 -7.33 4.07
CA THR A 208 -2.03 -8.18 2.97
C THR A 208 -0.94 -9.09 2.40
N GLU A 209 0.33 -8.72 2.54
CA GLU A 209 1.47 -9.51 2.09
C GLU A 209 1.65 -10.82 2.88
N PHE A 210 1.22 -10.86 4.15
CA PHE A 210 1.30 -12.02 5.03
C PHE A 210 0.02 -12.86 5.03
N SER A 211 -1.02 -12.39 4.34
CA SER A 211 -2.29 -13.08 4.29
C SER A 211 -2.20 -14.36 3.44
N LYS A 212 -2.83 -15.43 3.94
CA LYS A 212 -3.04 -16.67 3.20
C LYS A 212 -4.24 -16.56 2.24
N GLU A 213 -5.20 -15.71 2.59
CA GLU A 213 -6.43 -15.45 1.86
C GLU A 213 -6.40 -14.04 1.27
N TRP A 214 -6.83 -13.87 0.04
CA TRP A 214 -6.95 -12.56 -0.62
C TRP A 214 -5.69 -11.69 -0.57
N LYS A 215 -4.52 -12.32 -0.69
CA LYS A 215 -3.24 -11.62 -0.69
C LYS A 215 -3.20 -10.51 -1.74
N GLY A 216 -2.74 -9.32 -1.34
CA GLY A 216 -2.68 -8.13 -2.20
C GLY A 216 -3.98 -7.30 -2.21
N TYR A 217 -5.03 -7.76 -1.55
CA TYR A 217 -6.32 -7.08 -1.45
C TYR A 217 -6.57 -6.53 -0.04
N MET A 218 -7.53 -5.62 0.08
CA MET A 218 -7.97 -5.07 1.37
C MET A 218 -8.51 -6.16 2.29
N GLU A 219 -9.24 -7.13 1.73
CA GLU A 219 -9.74 -8.30 2.48
C GLU A 219 -8.59 -9.11 3.08
N GLY A 220 -7.50 -9.29 2.34
CA GLY A 220 -6.31 -9.94 2.88
C GLY A 220 -5.67 -9.16 4.03
N ALA A 221 -5.72 -7.84 4.00
CA ALA A 221 -5.25 -7.03 5.12
C ALA A 221 -6.12 -7.19 6.37
N LEU A 222 -7.45 -7.24 6.21
CA LEU A 222 -8.39 -7.51 7.30
C LEU A 222 -8.16 -8.90 7.89
N TRP A 223 -8.11 -9.93 7.05
CA TRP A 223 -7.84 -11.30 7.47
C TRP A 223 -6.53 -11.41 8.27
N SER A 224 -5.46 -10.83 7.75
CA SER A 224 -4.15 -10.82 8.43
C SER A 224 -4.20 -10.08 9.77
N GLY A 225 -4.94 -8.97 9.84
CA GLY A 225 -5.17 -8.23 11.07
C GLY A 225 -5.88 -9.03 12.14
N GLU A 226 -6.92 -9.80 11.77
CA GLU A 226 -7.64 -10.69 12.67
C GLU A 226 -6.72 -11.82 13.20
N GLN A 227 -5.92 -12.43 12.33
CA GLN A 227 -4.98 -13.48 12.75
C GLN A 227 -3.90 -12.92 13.70
N GLY A 228 -3.34 -11.75 13.39
CA GLY A 228 -2.35 -11.09 14.24
C GLY A 228 -2.92 -10.66 15.59
N ALA A 229 -4.16 -10.16 15.63
CA ALA A 229 -4.85 -9.82 16.87
C ALA A 229 -5.05 -11.06 17.77
N LYS A 230 -5.47 -12.18 17.17
CA LYS A 230 -5.62 -13.46 17.88
C LYS A 230 -4.28 -13.96 18.44
N GLU A 231 -3.23 -13.94 17.63
CA GLU A 231 -1.87 -14.33 18.04
C GLU A 231 -1.40 -13.51 19.26
N VAL A 232 -1.61 -12.18 19.20
CA VAL A 232 -1.26 -11.28 20.32
C VAL A 232 -2.09 -11.59 21.58
N ALA A 233 -3.39 -11.83 21.43
CA ALA A 233 -4.27 -12.17 22.55
C ALA A 233 -3.83 -13.46 23.24
N ASP A 234 -3.56 -14.51 22.46
CA ASP A 234 -3.09 -15.81 22.95
C ASP A 234 -1.74 -15.67 23.68
N ALA A 235 -0.80 -14.90 23.13
CA ALA A 235 0.49 -14.63 23.75
C ALA A 235 0.38 -13.87 25.08
N LEU A 236 -0.55 -12.90 25.17
CA LEU A 236 -0.82 -12.17 26.41
C LEU A 236 -1.46 -13.04 27.50
N LEU A 237 -2.34 -13.96 27.12
CA LEU A 237 -2.96 -14.92 28.04
C LEU A 237 -1.93 -15.91 28.57
N ALA A 238 -1.07 -16.47 27.71
CA ALA A 238 0.00 -17.37 28.10
C ALA A 238 0.98 -16.71 29.10
N SER A 239 1.34 -15.45 28.87
CA SER A 239 2.24 -14.71 29.79
C SER A 239 1.61 -14.49 31.17
N LYS A 240 0.29 -14.26 31.25
CA LYS A 240 -0.43 -14.14 32.53
C LYS A 240 -0.47 -15.48 33.31
N ALA A 241 -0.72 -16.58 32.59
CA ALA A 241 -0.75 -17.91 33.18
C ALA A 241 0.60 -18.30 33.81
N SER A 242 1.70 -17.99 33.08
CA SER A 242 3.06 -18.25 33.60
C SER A 242 3.38 -17.43 34.85
N THR A 243 2.93 -16.19 34.92
CA THR A 243 3.16 -15.31 36.10
C THR A 243 2.38 -15.82 37.34
N LEU A 244 1.19 -16.37 37.12
CA LEU A 244 0.34 -16.95 38.24
C LEU A 244 0.84 -18.30 38.73
N ALA A 245 1.59 -19.04 37.91
CA ALA A 245 2.15 -20.34 38.26
C ALA A 245 3.47 -20.25 39.06
N VAL A 246 4.07 -19.10 39.16
CA VAL A 246 5.36 -18.85 39.85
C VAL A 246 5.15 -18.17 41.21
N ASN A 247 3.94 -17.72 41.53
CA ASN A 247 3.54 -17.19 42.82
C ASN A 247 2.67 -18.19 43.59
#